data_cf7b8f4f0f9a53509b433ede40b544b6
#
_entry.id   cf7b8f4f0f9a53509b433ede40b544b6
#
_cell.length_a   1.000
_cell.length_b   1.000
_cell.length_c   1.000
_cell.angle_alpha   90.00
_cell.angle_beta   90.00
_cell.angle_gamma   90.00
#
_symmetry.space_group_name_H-M   'P 1'
#
loop_
_entity.id
_entity.type
_entity.pdbx_description
1 polymer ?
#
loop_
_entity_poly.entity_id
_entity_poly.type
_entity_poly.pdbx_seq_one_letter_code
_entity_poly.pdbx_strand_id
1 'polypeptide(L)'
;MTLSPPARLARILALAVPALLLGGAYLSQYGFGLYPCEMCWWQRWPHFAAVGLALLAYVTPPARSWTALAALAIVTSGAIGLFHAGVEYGWWPGITSCALVAGNGSGNALEDIMNTPLVRCDQPAWTLFGISLAGYNFLVSSAAGLVIGRLLMKDRRA
;
A
#
# COMPACT_ATOMS: atom_id res chain seq x y z
N MET A 1 -17.22 -2.23 27.62
CA MET A 1 -17.18 -3.60 27.05
C MET A 1 -15.75 -3.91 26.66
N THR A 2 -15.13 -4.90 27.28
CA THR A 2 -13.76 -5.35 26.92
C THR A 2 -13.84 -6.13 25.60
N LEU A 3 -13.01 -5.74 24.63
CA LEU A 3 -12.91 -6.46 23.37
C LEU A 3 -12.34 -7.87 23.58
N SER A 4 -12.84 -8.84 22.84
CA SER A 4 -12.25 -10.17 22.79
C SER A 4 -10.79 -10.10 22.30
N PRO A 5 -9.91 -11.03 22.71
CA PRO A 5 -8.52 -11.07 22.23
C PRO A 5 -8.41 -11.07 20.70
N PRO A 6 -9.20 -11.87 19.93
CA PRO A 6 -9.14 -11.84 18.48
C PRO A 6 -9.57 -10.49 17.88
N ALA A 7 -10.60 -9.84 18.42
CA ALA A 7 -11.03 -8.52 17.95
C ALA A 7 -9.96 -7.45 18.20
N ARG A 8 -9.30 -7.51 19.36
CA ARG A 8 -8.21 -6.59 19.70
C ARG A 8 -7.03 -6.77 18.73
N LEU A 9 -6.61 -7.99 18.46
CA LEU A 9 -5.52 -8.28 17.52
C LEU A 9 -5.88 -7.83 16.10
N ALA A 10 -7.12 -8.10 15.64
CA ALA A 10 -7.59 -7.66 14.33
C ALA A 10 -7.48 -6.14 14.16
N ARG A 11 -7.86 -5.35 15.17
CA ARG A 11 -7.76 -3.88 15.15
C ARG A 11 -6.32 -3.39 15.13
N ILE A 12 -5.44 -4.02 15.91
CA ILE A 12 -4.01 -3.67 15.92
C ILE A 12 -3.41 -3.93 14.53
N LEU A 13 -3.66 -5.08 13.93
CA LEU A 13 -3.16 -5.41 12.60
C LEU A 13 -3.73 -4.49 11.51
N ALA A 14 -5.03 -4.16 11.59
CA ALA A 14 -5.69 -3.27 10.64
C ALA A 14 -5.09 -1.84 10.64
N LEU A 15 -4.52 -1.40 11.75
CA LEU A 15 -3.82 -0.11 11.84
C LEU A 15 -2.32 -0.26 11.52
N ALA A 16 -1.65 -1.22 12.15
CA ALA A 16 -0.20 -1.35 12.07
C ALA A 16 0.29 -1.69 10.67
N VAL A 17 -0.36 -2.62 9.96
CA VAL A 17 0.09 -3.08 8.65
C VAL A 17 0.10 -1.95 7.61
N PRO A 18 -1.00 -1.22 7.36
CA PRO A 18 -0.99 -0.15 6.38
C PRO A 18 -0.08 1.02 6.80
N ALA A 19 0.02 1.32 8.11
CA ALA A 19 0.92 2.36 8.60
C ALA A 19 2.40 2.01 8.35
N LEU A 20 2.80 0.75 8.59
CA LEU A 20 4.17 0.28 8.32
C LEU A 20 4.48 0.23 6.82
N LEU A 21 3.53 -0.20 5.98
CA LEU A 21 3.72 -0.21 4.53
C LEU A 21 3.84 1.21 3.97
N LEU A 22 3.01 2.15 4.43
CA LEU A 22 3.16 3.57 4.07
C LEU A 22 4.47 4.15 4.57
N GLY A 23 4.84 3.88 5.83
CA GLY A 23 6.11 4.31 6.41
C GLY A 23 7.31 3.80 5.61
N GLY A 24 7.30 2.53 5.23
CA GLY A 24 8.31 1.91 4.36
C GLY A 24 8.35 2.56 2.97
N ALA A 25 7.17 2.83 2.38
CA ALA A 25 7.08 3.48 1.08
C ALA A 25 7.63 4.93 1.10
N TYR A 26 7.38 5.68 2.17
CA TYR A 26 7.95 7.02 2.33
C TYR A 26 9.44 6.99 2.67
N LEU A 27 9.88 6.03 3.49
CA LEU A 27 11.30 5.81 3.75
C LEU A 27 12.05 5.47 2.46
N SER A 28 11.50 4.61 1.61
CA SER A 28 12.06 4.29 0.30
C SER A 28 12.18 5.52 -0.59
N GLN A 29 11.15 6.36 -0.59
CA GLN A 29 11.12 7.58 -1.40
C GLN A 29 12.11 8.64 -0.93
N TYR A 30 12.09 8.99 0.35
CA TYR A 30 12.89 10.11 0.87
C TYR A 30 14.26 9.69 1.41
N GLY A 31 14.37 8.44 1.91
CA GLY A 31 15.63 7.94 2.44
C GLY A 31 16.54 7.32 1.38
N PHE A 32 15.94 6.71 0.34
CA PHE A 32 16.71 6.00 -0.70
C PHE A 32 16.49 6.56 -2.12
N GLY A 33 15.73 7.64 -2.28
CA GLY A 33 15.50 8.28 -3.58
C GLY A 33 14.67 7.43 -4.56
N LEU A 34 13.91 6.44 -4.10
CA LEU A 34 13.05 5.61 -4.92
C LEU A 34 11.71 6.31 -5.18
N TYR A 35 11.64 7.14 -6.21
CA TYR A 35 10.45 7.90 -6.54
C TYR A 35 9.29 6.99 -6.95
N PRO A 36 8.07 7.23 -6.44
CA PRO A 36 6.90 6.43 -6.73
C PRO A 36 6.38 6.71 -8.14
N CYS A 37 6.07 5.65 -8.88
CA CYS A 37 5.32 5.72 -10.12
C CYS A 37 3.82 5.93 -9.86
N GLU A 38 3.01 6.08 -10.89
CA GLU A 38 1.57 6.26 -10.77
C GLU A 38 0.88 5.08 -10.09
N MET A 39 1.20 3.83 -10.47
CA MET A 39 0.64 2.63 -9.81
C MET A 39 1.11 2.49 -8.36
N CYS A 40 2.29 3.01 -8.01
CA CYS A 40 2.73 3.08 -6.62
C CYS A 40 1.81 3.97 -5.78
N TRP A 41 1.35 5.10 -6.35
CA TRP A 41 0.38 5.97 -5.70
C TRP A 41 -0.98 5.29 -5.54
N TRP A 42 -1.45 4.54 -6.54
CA TRP A 42 -2.70 3.78 -6.46
C TRP A 42 -2.69 2.76 -5.32
N GLN A 43 -1.54 2.18 -4.98
CA GLN A 43 -1.38 1.29 -3.82
C GLN A 43 -1.41 2.04 -2.49
N ARG A 44 -0.88 3.28 -2.44
CA ARG A 44 -0.85 4.08 -1.21
C ARG A 44 -2.23 4.57 -0.80
N TRP A 45 -3.10 4.96 -1.75
CA TRP A 45 -4.43 5.49 -1.46
C TRP A 45 -5.30 4.55 -0.61
N PRO A 46 -5.45 3.26 -0.94
CA PRO A 46 -6.18 2.33 -0.08
C PRO A 46 -5.53 2.15 1.30
N HIS A 47 -4.20 2.24 1.42
CA HIS A 47 -3.55 2.19 2.73
C HIS A 47 -3.86 3.43 3.60
N PHE A 48 -3.92 4.63 3.01
CA PHE A 48 -4.39 5.81 3.75
C PHE A 48 -5.83 5.64 4.23
N ALA A 49 -6.71 5.15 3.35
CA ALA A 49 -8.08 4.84 3.73
C ALA A 49 -8.13 3.79 4.85
N ALA A 50 -7.30 2.74 4.78
CA ALA A 50 -7.22 1.70 5.82
C ALA A 50 -6.79 2.26 7.17
N VAL A 51 -5.79 3.14 7.22
CA VAL A 51 -5.36 3.82 8.46
C VAL A 51 -6.51 4.64 9.04
N GLY A 52 -7.18 5.48 8.23
CA GLY A 52 -8.33 6.28 8.68
C GLY A 52 -9.47 5.42 9.23
N LEU A 53 -9.86 4.36 8.52
CA LEU A 53 -10.90 3.42 8.94
C LEU A 53 -10.50 2.65 10.21
N ALA A 54 -9.22 2.24 10.30
CA ALA A 54 -8.72 1.59 11.50
C ALA A 54 -8.75 2.52 12.73
N LEU A 55 -8.41 3.79 12.57
CA LEU A 55 -8.53 4.79 13.64
C LEU A 55 -9.99 4.99 14.08
N LEU A 56 -10.94 5.04 13.13
CA LEU A 56 -12.36 5.08 13.45
C LEU A 56 -12.80 3.87 14.29
N ALA A 57 -12.23 2.69 14.06
CA ALA A 57 -12.51 1.53 14.88
C ALA A 57 -12.11 1.69 16.36
N TYR A 58 -11.24 2.63 16.72
CA TYR A 58 -10.88 2.92 18.11
C TYR A 58 -11.80 3.95 18.77
N VAL A 59 -12.41 4.83 18.01
CA VAL A 59 -13.14 5.98 18.55
C VAL A 59 -14.65 5.92 18.34
N THR A 60 -15.13 5.14 17.35
CA THR A 60 -16.56 5.08 17.00
C THR A 60 -17.08 3.64 16.88
N PRO A 61 -18.29 3.33 17.43
CA PRO A 61 -18.97 2.08 17.13
C PRO A 61 -19.59 2.12 15.72
N PRO A 62 -19.79 0.98 15.04
CA PRO A 62 -19.35 -0.36 15.44
C PRO A 62 -17.89 -0.66 15.01
N ALA A 63 -17.02 -0.85 16.00
CA ALA A 63 -15.59 -1.07 15.77
C ALA A 63 -15.27 -2.22 14.79
N ARG A 64 -16.08 -3.27 14.81
CA ARG A 64 -15.95 -4.42 13.92
C ARG A 64 -16.10 -4.04 12.44
N SER A 65 -17.10 -3.24 12.11
CA SER A 65 -17.37 -2.82 10.74
C SER A 65 -16.22 -1.95 10.20
N TRP A 66 -15.73 -1.02 11.00
CA TRP A 66 -14.57 -0.20 10.64
C TRP A 66 -13.31 -1.04 10.42
N THR A 67 -13.06 -2.04 11.29
CA THR A 67 -11.95 -2.97 11.13
C THR A 67 -12.09 -3.82 9.85
N ALA A 68 -13.29 -4.25 9.51
CA ALA A 68 -13.56 -5.02 8.29
C ALA A 68 -13.35 -4.16 7.03
N LEU A 69 -13.80 -2.90 7.05
CA LEU A 69 -13.57 -1.96 5.94
C LEU A 69 -12.08 -1.64 5.78
N ALA A 70 -11.34 -1.47 6.89
CA ALA A 70 -9.89 -1.29 6.84
C ALA A 70 -9.20 -2.53 6.22
N ALA A 71 -9.61 -3.74 6.59
CA ALA A 71 -9.08 -4.97 5.99
C ALA A 71 -9.38 -5.05 4.49
N LEU A 72 -10.58 -4.64 4.05
CA LEU A 72 -10.93 -4.59 2.64
C LEU A 72 -10.03 -3.59 1.88
N ALA A 73 -9.78 -2.41 2.44
CA ALA A 73 -8.89 -1.42 1.85
C ALA A 73 -7.43 -1.96 1.74
N ILE A 74 -6.94 -2.69 2.76
CA ILE A 74 -5.63 -3.34 2.72
C ILE A 74 -5.57 -4.36 1.57
N VAL A 75 -6.57 -5.22 1.43
CA VAL A 75 -6.65 -6.21 0.35
C VAL A 75 -6.72 -5.53 -1.02
N THR A 76 -7.45 -4.42 -1.13
CA THR A 76 -7.52 -3.63 -2.38
C THR A 76 -6.13 -3.13 -2.77
N SER A 77 -5.35 -2.58 -1.82
CA SER A 77 -3.96 -2.21 -2.09
C SER A 77 -3.11 -3.40 -2.54
N GLY A 78 -3.29 -4.56 -1.90
CA GLY A 78 -2.61 -5.79 -2.29
C GLY A 78 -2.97 -6.24 -3.72
N ALA A 79 -4.24 -6.16 -4.11
CA ALA A 79 -4.68 -6.49 -5.48
C ALA A 79 -4.06 -5.54 -6.52
N ILE A 80 -4.00 -4.25 -6.23
CA ILE A 80 -3.28 -3.28 -7.09
C ILE A 80 -1.79 -3.62 -7.13
N GLY A 81 -1.20 -4.04 -6.00
CA GLY A 81 0.20 -4.49 -5.93
C GLY A 81 0.48 -5.71 -6.80
N LEU A 82 -0.43 -6.69 -6.82
CA LEU A 82 -0.34 -7.86 -7.70
C LEU A 82 -0.38 -7.45 -9.18
N PHE A 83 -1.33 -6.59 -9.54
CA PHE A 83 -1.44 -6.06 -10.90
C PHE A 83 -0.15 -5.34 -11.32
N HIS A 84 0.36 -4.44 -10.45
CA HIS A 84 1.58 -3.69 -10.70
C HIS A 84 2.81 -4.63 -10.82
N ALA A 85 2.98 -5.59 -9.93
CA ALA A 85 4.06 -6.57 -10.02
C ALA A 85 3.98 -7.36 -11.34
N GLY A 86 2.78 -7.72 -11.80
CA GLY A 86 2.61 -8.39 -13.09
C GLY A 86 3.01 -7.52 -14.29
N VAL A 87 2.82 -6.19 -14.21
CA VAL A 87 3.33 -5.23 -15.19
C VAL A 87 4.87 -5.19 -15.15
N GLU A 88 5.47 -5.11 -13.95
CA GLU A 88 6.92 -5.09 -13.76
C GLU A 88 7.61 -6.37 -14.27
N TYR A 89 6.93 -7.53 -14.14
CA TYR A 89 7.44 -8.82 -14.63
C TYR A 89 7.03 -9.16 -16.08
N GLY A 90 6.31 -8.25 -16.76
CA GLY A 90 5.90 -8.44 -18.14
C GLY A 90 4.82 -9.50 -18.35
N TRP A 91 4.03 -9.84 -17.31
CA TRP A 91 2.91 -10.79 -17.44
C TRP A 91 1.75 -10.20 -18.23
N TRP A 92 1.56 -8.89 -18.14
CA TRP A 92 0.57 -8.13 -18.91
C TRP A 92 1.04 -6.70 -19.15
N PRO A 93 0.46 -5.97 -20.13
CA PRO A 93 0.80 -4.59 -20.41
C PRO A 93 0.35 -3.65 -19.29
N GLY A 94 1.13 -2.62 -19.02
CA GLY A 94 0.75 -1.53 -18.12
C GLY A 94 -0.34 -0.63 -18.72
N ILE A 95 -1.15 -0.03 -17.87
CA ILE A 95 -2.25 0.88 -18.24
C ILE A 95 -1.92 2.34 -17.94
N THR A 96 -0.74 2.62 -17.38
CA THR A 96 -0.28 3.96 -17.01
C THR A 96 0.81 4.44 -17.95
N SER A 97 0.87 5.75 -18.17
CA SER A 97 1.98 6.41 -18.88
C SER A 97 3.22 6.50 -17.97
N CYS A 98 4.41 6.68 -18.57
CA CYS A 98 5.61 7.01 -17.79
C CYS A 98 5.39 8.32 -17.04
N ALA A 99 5.52 8.31 -15.73
CA ALA A 99 5.44 9.50 -14.91
C ALA A 99 6.80 10.23 -14.95
N LEU A 100 6.79 11.47 -15.41
CA LEU A 100 7.88 12.41 -15.19
C LEU A 100 7.70 13.05 -13.82
N VAL A 101 8.69 12.94 -12.94
CA VAL A 101 8.70 13.74 -11.71
C VAL A 101 9.01 15.17 -12.11
N ALA A 102 8.12 16.12 -11.78
CA ALA A 102 8.34 17.53 -12.12
C ALA A 102 9.71 18.01 -11.57
N GLY A 103 10.55 18.53 -12.45
CA GLY A 103 11.82 19.12 -12.08
C GLY A 103 11.63 20.36 -11.20
N ASN A 104 12.67 20.79 -10.54
CA ASN A 104 12.65 21.91 -9.58
C ASN A 104 12.44 23.32 -10.18
N GLY A 105 11.99 23.41 -11.45
CA GLY A 105 11.67 24.69 -12.08
C GLY A 105 12.87 25.64 -12.17
N SER A 106 13.99 25.17 -12.72
CA SER A 106 15.22 26.00 -12.89
C SER A 106 15.04 27.17 -13.89
N GLY A 107 13.88 27.22 -14.55
CA GLY A 107 13.59 28.20 -15.63
C GLY A 107 14.20 27.82 -16.98
N ASN A 108 14.95 26.72 -17.06
CA ASN A 108 15.48 26.15 -18.29
C ASN A 108 14.82 24.79 -18.56
N ALA A 109 13.85 24.77 -19.47
CA ALA A 109 13.04 23.57 -19.77
C ALA A 109 13.89 22.37 -20.20
N LEU A 110 15.00 22.57 -20.89
CA LEU A 110 15.90 21.51 -21.33
C LEU A 110 16.65 20.89 -20.14
N GLU A 111 17.15 21.74 -19.24
CA GLU A 111 17.84 21.28 -18.03
C GLU A 111 16.91 20.57 -17.05
N ASP A 112 15.68 21.06 -16.91
CA ASP A 112 14.65 20.42 -16.12
C ASP A 112 14.29 19.02 -16.66
N ILE A 113 14.16 18.86 -17.98
CA ILE A 113 13.90 17.57 -18.64
C ILE A 113 15.09 16.61 -18.47
N MET A 114 16.32 17.12 -18.66
CA MET A 114 17.55 16.30 -18.55
C MET A 114 17.82 15.81 -17.13
N ASN A 115 17.43 16.59 -16.11
CA ASN A 115 17.64 16.28 -14.69
C ASN A 115 16.42 15.63 -14.03
N THR A 116 15.29 15.48 -14.74
CA THR A 116 14.09 14.84 -14.18
C THR A 116 14.20 13.32 -14.26
N PRO A 117 14.17 12.59 -13.12
CA PRO A 117 14.22 11.14 -13.14
C PRO A 117 12.97 10.58 -13.83
N LEU A 118 13.17 9.75 -14.86
CA LEU A 118 12.10 9.03 -15.52
C LEU A 118 11.66 7.86 -14.66
N VAL A 119 10.46 7.95 -14.07
CA VAL A 119 9.88 6.89 -13.25
C VAL A 119 8.94 6.05 -14.10
N ARG A 120 9.19 4.75 -14.19
CA ARG A 120 8.42 3.79 -15.00
C ARG A 120 7.64 2.83 -14.11
N CYS A 121 6.45 2.41 -14.56
CA CYS A 121 5.66 1.38 -13.87
C CYS A 121 5.96 -0.05 -14.38
N ASP A 122 6.63 -0.18 -15.51
CA ASP A 122 6.97 -1.47 -16.14
C ASP A 122 8.37 -1.96 -15.79
N GLN A 123 9.05 -1.30 -14.87
CA GLN A 123 10.34 -1.71 -14.33
C GLN A 123 10.36 -1.52 -12.82
N PRO A 124 10.77 -2.54 -12.05
CA PRO A 124 10.85 -2.41 -10.61
C PRO A 124 11.97 -1.42 -10.22
N ALA A 125 11.62 -0.40 -9.42
CA ALA A 125 12.61 0.55 -8.90
C ALA A 125 13.62 -0.12 -7.95
N TRP A 126 13.22 -1.23 -7.31
CA TRP A 126 14.03 -2.01 -6.40
C TRP A 126 13.44 -3.41 -6.22
N THR A 127 14.33 -4.40 -6.06
CA THR A 127 13.95 -5.80 -5.79
C THR A 127 14.80 -6.40 -4.69
N LEU A 128 14.20 -7.27 -3.90
CA LEU A 128 14.89 -8.13 -2.93
C LEU A 128 14.46 -9.57 -3.16
N PHE A 129 15.41 -10.50 -3.27
CA PHE A 129 15.16 -11.90 -3.64
C PHE A 129 14.29 -12.06 -4.90
N GLY A 130 14.41 -11.16 -5.86
CA GLY A 130 13.62 -11.15 -7.09
C GLY A 130 12.18 -10.66 -6.94
N ILE A 131 11.77 -10.18 -5.76
CA ILE A 131 10.45 -9.65 -5.50
C ILE A 131 10.52 -8.12 -5.45
N SER A 132 9.68 -7.45 -6.25
CA SER A 132 9.59 -5.99 -6.27
C SER A 132 8.86 -5.43 -5.03
N LEU A 133 8.95 -4.11 -4.82
CA LEU A 133 8.17 -3.42 -3.78
C LEU A 133 6.66 -3.65 -3.94
N ALA A 134 6.16 -3.65 -5.19
CA ALA A 134 4.76 -3.94 -5.48
C ALA A 134 4.41 -5.40 -5.13
N GLY A 135 5.30 -6.34 -5.41
CA GLY A 135 5.17 -7.75 -5.03
C GLY A 135 5.12 -7.94 -3.51
N TYR A 136 6.00 -7.26 -2.77
CA TYR A 136 5.95 -7.27 -1.29
C TYR A 136 4.66 -6.67 -0.76
N ASN A 137 4.17 -5.55 -1.34
CA ASN A 137 2.88 -5.00 -0.95
C ASN A 137 1.75 -6.02 -1.15
N PHE A 138 1.71 -6.71 -2.29
CA PHE A 138 0.73 -7.78 -2.53
C PHE A 138 0.79 -8.87 -1.46
N LEU A 139 1.98 -9.42 -1.19
CA LEU A 139 2.14 -10.52 -0.24
C LEU A 139 1.72 -10.13 1.18
N VAL A 140 2.22 -9.01 1.68
CA VAL A 140 1.96 -8.54 3.05
C VAL A 140 0.49 -8.15 3.21
N SER A 141 -0.08 -7.40 2.27
CA SER A 141 -1.46 -6.93 2.33
C SER A 141 -2.46 -8.08 2.22
N SER A 142 -2.21 -9.06 1.34
CA SER A 142 -3.07 -10.24 1.21
C SER A 142 -3.02 -11.11 2.46
N ALA A 143 -1.83 -11.38 3.00
CA ALA A 143 -1.67 -12.14 4.24
C ALA A 143 -2.36 -11.43 5.42
N ALA A 144 -2.17 -10.12 5.57
CA ALA A 144 -2.80 -9.33 6.62
C ALA A 144 -4.33 -9.34 6.50
N GLY A 145 -4.87 -9.13 5.28
CA GLY A 145 -6.30 -9.17 5.04
C GLY A 145 -6.93 -10.51 5.40
N LEU A 146 -6.28 -11.63 5.03
CA LEU A 146 -6.72 -12.98 5.40
C LEU A 146 -6.69 -13.20 6.92
N VAL A 147 -5.63 -12.79 7.60
CA VAL A 147 -5.51 -12.93 9.05
C VAL A 147 -6.57 -12.09 9.77
N ILE A 148 -6.74 -10.82 9.40
CA ILE A 148 -7.75 -9.95 9.99
C ILE A 148 -9.14 -10.53 9.77
N GLY A 149 -9.46 -11.00 8.56
CA GLY A 149 -10.74 -11.62 8.25
C GLY A 149 -11.02 -12.85 9.11
N ARG A 150 -10.04 -13.74 9.29
CA ARG A 150 -10.15 -14.91 10.17
C ARG A 150 -10.37 -14.53 11.64
N LEU A 151 -9.66 -13.51 12.14
CA LEU A 151 -9.82 -13.02 13.51
C LEU A 151 -11.22 -12.45 13.74
N LEU A 152 -11.75 -11.69 12.78
CA LEU A 152 -13.12 -11.15 12.84
C LEU A 152 -14.19 -12.26 12.76
N MET A 153 -13.96 -13.34 12.02
CA MET A 153 -14.86 -14.50 11.99
C MET A 153 -14.84 -15.28 13.31
N LYS A 154 -13.67 -15.45 13.92
CA LYS A 154 -13.51 -16.10 15.22
C LYS A 154 -14.23 -15.33 16.33
N ASP A 155 -14.15 -14.01 16.32
CA ASP A 155 -14.83 -13.13 17.28
C ASP A 155 -16.38 -13.25 17.23
N ARG A 156 -16.96 -13.60 16.06
CA ARG A 156 -18.41 -13.83 15.92
C ARG A 156 -18.89 -15.12 16.60
N ARG A 157 -18.00 -16.07 16.83
CA ARG A 157 -18.33 -17.40 17.36
C ARG A 157 -18.07 -17.53 18.85
N ALA A 158 -17.45 -16.54 19.45
CA ALA A 158 -17.17 -16.43 20.88
C ALA A 158 -18.23 -15.60 21.60
#